data_6c2bd424cda2268f70c37b6ad365b355
#
_entry.id   6c2bd424cda2268f70c37b6ad365b355
#
_cell.length_a   1.000
_cell.length_b   1.000
_cell.length_c   1.000
_cell.angle_alpha   90.00
_cell.angle_beta   90.00
_cell.angle_gamma   90.00
#
_symmetry.space_group_name_H-M   'P 1'
#
loop_
_entity.id
_entity.type
_entity.pdbx_description
1 polymer ?
#
loop_
_entity_poly.entity_id
_entity_poly.type
_entity_poly.pdbx_seq_one_letter_code
_entity_poly.pdbx_strand_id
1 'polypeptide(L)'
;VCSSDLLVRKGDEPIAFDHDCREGICGMCSLFIDGEAHGPGRGITTCQLHMRKFKDGDTIHVEPWRAQAFPVIKDLVVDRGSFDRIQAAGGFVSVNTSGNLVDGNALPISKPDSDTAFDAATCIGCGACVASCPNSSAMLFVSAKVSQLSLLPQGRPEAKMRALNMVEQMDKEGFGSCSAIGACEVEC
;
A
#
# COMPACT_ATOMS: atom_id res chain seq x y z
N VAL A 1 -2.60 17.69 -14.14
CA VAL A 1 -1.77 17.76 -15.38
C VAL A 1 -1.75 19.16 -15.93
N CYS A 2 -2.92 19.79 -16.18
CA CYS A 2 -2.98 21.14 -16.75
C CYS A 2 -2.34 22.23 -15.89
N SER A 3 -2.41 22.12 -14.55
CA SER A 3 -1.82 23.09 -13.62
C SER A 3 -0.29 23.08 -13.65
N SER A 4 0.32 21.89 -13.71
CA SER A 4 1.77 21.75 -13.83
C SER A 4 2.28 22.33 -15.14
N ASP A 5 1.57 22.08 -16.27
CA ASP A 5 1.90 22.66 -17.57
C ASP A 5 1.83 24.19 -17.56
N LEU A 6 0.86 24.76 -16.84
CA LEU A 6 0.74 26.21 -16.70
C LEU A 6 1.88 26.81 -15.87
N LEU A 7 2.30 26.14 -14.78
CA LEU A 7 3.44 26.57 -13.98
C LEU A 7 4.71 26.60 -14.85
N VAL A 8 5.01 25.50 -15.54
CA VAL A 8 6.17 25.42 -16.43
C VAL A 8 6.15 26.49 -17.51
N ARG A 9 5.00 26.75 -18.13
CA ARG A 9 4.86 27.83 -19.15
C ARG A 9 5.09 29.22 -18.59
N LYS A 10 4.80 29.44 -17.30
CA LYS A 10 5.06 30.72 -16.62
C LYS A 10 6.50 30.84 -16.11
N GLY A 11 7.29 29.79 -16.22
CA GLY A 11 8.64 29.72 -15.69
C GLY A 11 8.70 29.38 -14.21
N ASP A 12 7.59 28.95 -13.62
CA ASP A 12 7.51 28.50 -12.23
C ASP A 12 7.90 27.02 -12.14
N GLU A 13 8.42 26.61 -10.99
CA GLU A 13 8.74 25.22 -10.71
C GLU A 13 7.44 24.41 -10.53
N PRO A 14 7.27 23.26 -11.21
CA PRO A 14 6.10 22.41 -11.04
C PRO A 14 6.11 21.76 -9.65
N ILE A 15 4.92 21.58 -9.06
CA ILE A 15 4.75 20.86 -7.79
C ILE A 15 5.17 19.41 -7.99
N ALA A 16 6.06 18.91 -7.14
CA ALA A 16 6.47 17.51 -7.16
C ALA A 16 5.38 16.60 -6.59
N PHE A 17 5.05 15.54 -7.30
CA PHE A 17 4.14 14.49 -6.88
C PHE A 17 4.49 13.17 -7.55
N ASP A 18 4.23 12.06 -6.86
CA ASP A 18 4.47 10.73 -7.41
C ASP A 18 3.31 10.25 -8.27
N HIS A 19 3.64 9.63 -9.39
CA HIS A 19 2.69 8.96 -10.27
C HIS A 19 3.41 7.92 -11.11
N ASP A 20 2.67 6.89 -11.56
CA ASP A 20 3.22 5.87 -12.45
C ASP A 20 2.12 5.27 -13.34
N CYS A 21 1.42 4.21 -12.90
CA CYS A 21 0.54 3.42 -13.77
C CYS A 21 -0.67 4.17 -14.34
N ARG A 22 -1.25 5.12 -13.61
CA ARG A 22 -2.50 5.84 -13.96
C ARG A 22 -3.73 4.92 -14.11
N GLU A 23 -3.65 3.71 -13.60
CA GLU A 23 -4.67 2.65 -13.70
C GLU A 23 -5.16 2.16 -12.34
N GLY A 24 -4.66 2.75 -11.24
CA GLY A 24 -5.07 2.39 -9.89
C GLY A 24 -4.42 1.12 -9.35
N ILE A 25 -3.29 0.68 -9.89
CA ILE A 25 -2.67 -0.62 -9.55
C ILE A 25 -1.28 -0.54 -8.93
N CYS A 26 -0.56 0.59 -9.02
CA CYS A 26 0.81 0.69 -8.52
C CYS A 26 0.93 1.30 -7.12
N GLY A 27 -0.09 2.00 -6.63
CA GLY A 27 -0.09 2.63 -5.32
C GLY A 27 0.83 3.86 -5.17
N MET A 28 1.39 4.41 -6.27
CA MET A 28 2.36 5.52 -6.20
C MET A 28 1.72 6.90 -6.01
N CYS A 29 0.53 7.13 -6.52
CA CYS A 29 -0.16 8.43 -6.46
C CYS A 29 -0.87 8.66 -5.11
N SER A 30 -0.17 8.48 -4.02
CA SER A 30 -0.70 8.46 -2.65
C SER A 30 -0.78 9.87 -2.06
N LEU A 31 -1.99 10.40 -1.93
CA LEU A 31 -2.26 11.75 -1.45
C LEU A 31 -3.48 11.79 -0.52
N PHE A 32 -3.50 12.73 0.42
CA PHE A 32 -4.75 13.18 1.04
C PHE A 32 -5.45 14.19 0.14
N ILE A 33 -6.73 14.02 -0.02
CA ILE A 33 -7.58 14.98 -0.74
C ILE A 33 -8.76 15.31 0.18
N ASP A 34 -8.85 16.57 0.57
CA ASP A 34 -9.83 17.08 1.54
C ASP A 34 -9.82 16.33 2.89
N GLY A 35 -8.63 15.85 3.30
CA GLY A 35 -8.44 15.14 4.56
C GLY A 35 -8.73 13.63 4.51
N GLU A 36 -9.13 13.09 3.36
CA GLU A 36 -9.38 11.67 3.15
C GLU A 36 -8.25 11.05 2.31
N ALA A 37 -7.86 9.81 2.62
CA ALA A 37 -6.85 9.10 1.87
C ALA A 37 -7.38 8.82 0.44
N HIS A 38 -6.67 9.33 -0.57
CA HIS A 38 -7.08 9.30 -1.98
C HIS A 38 -8.38 10.05 -2.33
N GLY A 39 -8.97 10.79 -1.38
CA GLY A 39 -10.19 11.57 -1.59
C GLY A 39 -11.49 10.78 -1.40
N PRO A 40 -12.64 11.33 -1.80
CA PRO A 40 -13.98 10.85 -1.42
C PRO A 40 -14.41 9.53 -2.08
N GLY A 41 -13.52 8.79 -2.68
CA GLY A 41 -13.82 7.50 -3.30
C GLY A 41 -13.27 6.33 -2.47
N ARG A 42 -14.10 5.33 -2.17
CA ARG A 42 -13.65 4.12 -1.48
C ARG A 42 -12.89 3.18 -2.41
N GLY A 43 -11.80 2.55 -1.91
CA GLY A 43 -11.03 1.54 -2.62
C GLY A 43 -10.47 2.02 -3.95
N ILE A 44 -10.16 3.31 -4.08
CA ILE A 44 -9.54 3.90 -5.25
C ILE A 44 -8.21 4.54 -4.90
N THR A 45 -7.41 4.84 -5.91
CA THR A 45 -6.21 5.66 -5.79
C THR A 45 -6.46 7.05 -6.36
N THR A 46 -5.60 8.01 -6.05
CA THR A 46 -5.77 9.39 -6.54
C THR A 46 -5.88 9.48 -8.06
N CYS A 47 -5.16 8.65 -8.81
CA CYS A 47 -5.23 8.66 -10.28
C CYS A 47 -6.60 8.19 -10.83
N GLN A 48 -7.41 7.53 -10.01
CA GLN A 48 -8.78 7.11 -10.34
C GLN A 48 -9.84 8.06 -9.78
N LEU A 49 -9.44 9.10 -9.04
CA LEU A 49 -10.33 10.15 -8.59
C LEU A 49 -10.54 11.16 -9.70
N HIS A 50 -11.62 11.04 -10.43
CA HIS A 50 -11.91 11.92 -11.54
C HIS A 50 -12.51 13.26 -11.10
N MET A 51 -12.13 14.35 -11.77
CA MET A 51 -12.62 15.72 -11.49
C MET A 51 -14.15 15.86 -11.54
N ARG A 52 -14.85 14.99 -12.24
CA ARG A 52 -16.34 14.94 -12.24
C ARG A 52 -16.96 14.60 -10.87
N LYS A 53 -16.16 14.20 -9.90
CA LYS A 53 -16.59 14.00 -8.50
C LYS A 53 -16.77 15.32 -7.74
N PHE A 54 -16.16 16.39 -8.24
CA PHE A 54 -16.20 17.73 -7.67
C PHE A 54 -17.13 18.62 -8.47
N LYS A 55 -17.65 19.67 -7.83
CA LYS A 55 -18.52 20.64 -8.45
C LYS A 55 -17.72 21.89 -8.89
N ASP A 56 -18.28 22.65 -9.79
CA ASP A 56 -17.72 23.95 -10.14
C ASP A 56 -17.71 24.88 -8.93
N GLY A 57 -16.56 25.50 -8.68
CA GLY A 57 -16.34 26.37 -7.53
C GLY A 57 -15.85 25.66 -6.26
N ASP A 58 -15.75 24.32 -6.23
CA ASP A 58 -15.16 23.60 -5.11
C ASP A 58 -13.68 23.96 -4.93
N THR A 59 -13.27 24.09 -3.68
CA THR A 59 -11.86 24.19 -3.30
C THR A 59 -11.38 22.82 -2.87
N ILE A 60 -10.34 22.30 -3.50
CA ILE A 60 -9.78 20.96 -3.26
C ILE A 60 -8.44 21.14 -2.53
N HIS A 61 -8.33 20.60 -1.33
CA HIS A 61 -7.09 20.57 -0.56
C HIS A 61 -6.33 19.27 -0.83
N VAL A 62 -5.09 19.39 -1.25
CA VAL A 62 -4.23 18.24 -1.57
C VAL A 62 -3.00 18.28 -0.67
N GLU A 63 -2.72 17.18 0.03
CA GLU A 63 -1.61 17.06 0.98
C GLU A 63 -0.89 15.72 0.80
N PRO A 64 0.43 15.66 1.15
CA PRO A 64 1.14 14.39 1.21
C PRO A 64 0.66 13.55 2.42
N TRP A 65 1.07 12.27 2.49
CA TRP A 65 0.87 11.48 3.70
C TRP A 65 1.53 12.15 4.91
N ARG A 66 0.85 12.13 6.07
CA ARG A 66 1.28 12.80 7.30
C ARG A 66 2.02 11.88 8.27
N ALA A 67 2.03 10.56 8.01
CA ALA A 67 2.65 9.59 8.90
C ALA A 67 4.14 9.86 9.06
N GLN A 68 4.67 9.77 10.27
CA GLN A 68 6.10 9.98 10.55
C GLN A 68 6.98 8.97 9.80
N ALA A 69 6.48 7.75 9.57
CA ALA A 69 7.17 6.73 8.80
C ALA A 69 7.24 7.02 7.28
N PHE A 70 6.56 8.07 6.82
CA PHE A 70 6.60 8.57 5.45
C PHE A 70 7.05 10.05 5.43
N PRO A 71 8.31 10.34 5.73
CA PRO A 71 8.79 11.72 5.76
C PRO A 71 8.67 12.38 4.39
N VAL A 72 8.27 13.66 4.39
CA VAL A 72 8.14 14.43 3.14
C VAL A 72 9.52 14.70 2.56
N ILE A 73 9.73 14.36 1.30
CA ILE A 73 10.93 14.66 0.53
C ILE A 73 10.81 16.06 -0.09
N LYS A 74 9.73 16.30 -0.82
CA LYS A 74 9.44 17.59 -1.45
C LYS A 74 7.96 17.66 -1.83
N ASP A 75 7.32 18.77 -1.57
CA ASP A 75 5.92 19.06 -1.91
C ASP A 75 4.97 17.92 -1.49
N LEU A 76 4.48 17.14 -2.44
CA LEU A 76 3.55 16.03 -2.22
C LEU A 76 4.24 14.66 -2.21
N VAL A 77 5.55 14.62 -2.38
CA VAL A 77 6.35 13.37 -2.42
C VAL A 77 6.83 13.01 -1.02
N VAL A 78 6.59 11.78 -0.62
CA VAL A 78 7.06 11.21 0.66
C VAL A 78 8.01 10.04 0.43
N ASP A 79 8.95 9.81 1.36
CA ASP A 79 9.77 8.62 1.37
C ASP A 79 8.94 7.41 1.83
N ARG A 80 8.82 6.42 0.98
CA ARG A 80 8.08 5.17 1.22
C ARG A 80 9.01 3.96 1.42
N GLY A 81 10.30 4.19 1.56
CA GLY A 81 11.31 3.15 1.76
C GLY A 81 11.04 2.26 2.98
N SER A 82 10.27 2.75 3.97
CA SER A 82 9.81 1.93 5.09
C SER A 82 8.98 0.72 4.64
N PHE A 83 8.09 0.88 3.67
CA PHE A 83 7.32 -0.23 3.11
C PHE A 83 8.21 -1.22 2.34
N ASP A 84 9.16 -0.71 1.58
CA ASP A 84 10.11 -1.54 0.83
C ASP A 84 10.96 -2.38 1.78
N ARG A 85 11.43 -1.82 2.88
CA ARG A 85 12.20 -2.54 3.90
C ARG A 85 11.37 -3.60 4.61
N ILE A 86 10.10 -3.33 4.92
CA ILE A 86 9.17 -4.33 5.47
C ILE A 86 8.96 -5.46 4.45
N GLN A 87 8.74 -5.12 3.19
CA GLN A 87 8.57 -6.11 2.12
C GLN A 87 9.82 -6.97 1.95
N ALA A 88 11.00 -6.36 1.98
CA ALA A 88 12.28 -7.07 1.88
C ALA A 88 12.54 -8.00 3.08
N ALA A 89 12.00 -7.70 4.26
CA ALA A 89 12.18 -8.51 5.46
C ALA A 89 11.49 -9.89 5.41
N GLY A 90 10.43 -10.05 4.59
CA GLY A 90 9.73 -11.33 4.54
C GLY A 90 8.66 -11.47 3.44
N GLY A 91 8.39 -10.43 2.68
CA GLY A 91 7.37 -10.42 1.65
C GLY A 91 7.75 -11.13 0.34
N PHE A 92 8.52 -12.19 0.42
CA PHE A 92 9.02 -12.96 -0.72
C PHE A 92 8.84 -14.45 -0.52
N VAL A 93 9.05 -15.23 -1.56
CA VAL A 93 9.18 -16.70 -1.53
C VAL A 93 10.56 -17.07 -2.02
N SER A 94 11.21 -18.01 -1.33
CA SER A 94 12.45 -18.61 -1.79
C SER A 94 12.18 -19.82 -2.70
N VAL A 95 13.17 -20.21 -3.48
CA VAL A 95 13.09 -21.45 -4.24
C VAL A 95 12.98 -22.63 -3.27
N ASN A 96 11.94 -23.46 -3.42
CA ASN A 96 11.83 -24.68 -2.64
C ASN A 96 12.91 -25.66 -3.07
N THR A 97 13.96 -25.75 -2.26
CA THR A 97 15.11 -26.64 -2.49
C THR A 97 15.04 -27.93 -1.65
N SER A 98 13.89 -28.28 -1.09
CA SER A 98 13.71 -29.48 -0.26
C SER A 98 13.99 -30.79 -1.01
N GLY A 99 14.32 -30.71 -2.30
CA GLY A 99 14.75 -31.84 -3.11
C GLY A 99 13.63 -32.70 -3.68
N ASN A 100 12.42 -32.50 -3.26
CA ASN A 100 11.26 -33.22 -3.78
C ASN A 100 10.38 -32.26 -4.61
N LEU A 101 10.26 -32.59 -5.89
CA LEU A 101 9.24 -31.95 -6.73
C LEU A 101 7.86 -32.36 -6.21
N VAL A 102 6.91 -31.43 -6.29
CA VAL A 102 5.52 -31.73 -5.99
C VAL A 102 5.03 -32.73 -7.04
N ASP A 103 4.47 -33.85 -6.60
CA ASP A 103 3.85 -34.84 -7.48
C ASP A 103 2.72 -34.17 -8.28
N GLY A 104 2.65 -34.44 -9.59
CA GLY A 104 1.57 -33.96 -10.45
C GLY A 104 0.17 -34.43 -10.02
N ASN A 105 0.08 -35.47 -9.19
CA ASN A 105 -1.15 -35.95 -8.58
C ASN A 105 -1.39 -35.40 -7.16
N ALA A 106 -0.54 -34.51 -6.66
CA ALA A 106 -0.75 -33.89 -5.35
C ALA A 106 -2.08 -33.15 -5.31
N LEU A 107 -2.75 -33.20 -4.16
CA LEU A 107 -4.00 -32.47 -3.96
C LEU A 107 -3.75 -30.96 -4.12
N PRO A 108 -4.52 -30.28 -4.96
CA PRO A 108 -4.39 -28.85 -5.10
C PRO A 108 -4.79 -28.15 -3.79
N ILE A 109 -4.36 -26.90 -3.63
CA ILE A 109 -4.83 -26.03 -2.55
C ILE A 109 -6.35 -25.89 -2.63
N SER A 110 -7.03 -25.81 -1.48
CA SER A 110 -8.48 -25.62 -1.45
C SER A 110 -8.86 -24.28 -2.10
N LYS A 111 -9.98 -24.23 -2.79
CA LYS A 111 -10.45 -22.98 -3.39
C LYS A 111 -10.65 -21.86 -2.36
N PRO A 112 -11.26 -22.09 -1.16
CA PRO A 112 -11.37 -21.03 -0.15
C PRO A 112 -10.02 -20.46 0.30
N ASP A 113 -9.01 -21.30 0.51
CA ASP A 113 -7.68 -20.83 0.89
C ASP A 113 -7.03 -20.01 -0.23
N SER A 114 -7.19 -20.47 -1.47
CA SER A 114 -6.71 -19.75 -2.66
C SER A 114 -7.41 -18.40 -2.80
N ASP A 115 -8.74 -18.36 -2.70
CA ASP A 115 -9.50 -17.12 -2.80
C ASP A 115 -9.05 -16.11 -1.71
N THR A 116 -8.94 -16.56 -0.45
CA THR A 116 -8.45 -15.71 0.63
C THR A 116 -7.01 -15.20 0.39
N ALA A 117 -6.13 -16.05 -0.16
CA ALA A 117 -4.79 -15.63 -0.51
C ALA A 117 -4.78 -14.56 -1.62
N PHE A 118 -5.62 -14.71 -2.64
CA PHE A 118 -5.75 -13.74 -3.72
C PHE A 118 -6.40 -12.43 -3.25
N ASP A 119 -7.39 -12.48 -2.35
CA ASP A 119 -7.95 -11.28 -1.73
C ASP A 119 -6.87 -10.49 -0.99
N ALA A 120 -6.04 -11.18 -0.20
CA ALA A 120 -4.89 -10.55 0.46
C ALA A 120 -3.84 -10.02 -0.53
N ALA A 121 -3.69 -10.64 -1.71
CA ALA A 121 -2.77 -10.21 -2.75
C ALA A 121 -3.18 -8.90 -3.45
N THR A 122 -4.42 -8.43 -3.26
CA THR A 122 -4.90 -7.17 -3.85
C THR A 122 -4.22 -5.93 -3.29
N CYS A 123 -3.47 -6.06 -2.18
CA CYS A 123 -2.71 -4.97 -1.60
C CYS A 123 -1.67 -4.44 -2.59
N ILE A 124 -1.80 -3.17 -2.98
CA ILE A 124 -0.88 -2.45 -3.88
C ILE A 124 0.16 -1.60 -3.15
N GLY A 125 0.22 -1.68 -1.82
CA GLY A 125 1.17 -0.91 -1.02
C GLY A 125 0.99 0.60 -1.10
N CYS A 126 -0.21 1.11 -1.31
CA CYS A 126 -0.45 2.56 -1.49
C CYS A 126 -0.26 3.40 -0.22
N GLY A 127 -0.35 2.79 0.97
CA GLY A 127 -0.20 3.50 2.25
C GLY A 127 -1.49 4.15 2.79
N ALA A 128 -2.63 4.02 2.10
CA ALA A 128 -3.90 4.59 2.58
C ALA A 128 -4.30 4.07 3.97
N CYS A 129 -4.04 2.78 4.24
CA CYS A 129 -4.30 2.18 5.55
C CYS A 129 -3.51 2.85 6.69
N VAL A 130 -2.26 3.25 6.43
CA VAL A 130 -1.44 4.00 7.40
C VAL A 130 -1.96 5.42 7.54
N ALA A 131 -2.28 6.05 6.41
CA ALA A 131 -2.73 7.43 6.36
C ALA A 131 -4.06 7.64 7.09
N SER A 132 -5.01 6.72 6.94
CA SER A 132 -6.33 6.78 7.60
C SER A 132 -6.28 6.37 9.08
N CYS A 133 -5.23 5.66 9.51
CA CYS A 133 -5.12 5.17 10.88
C CYS A 133 -4.67 6.29 11.84
N PRO A 134 -5.41 6.57 12.92
CA PRO A 134 -4.98 7.55 13.92
C PRO A 134 -3.63 7.23 14.56
N ASN A 135 -3.27 5.94 14.62
CA ASN A 135 -1.98 5.47 15.13
C ASN A 135 -0.91 5.34 14.04
N SER A 136 -1.22 5.64 12.79
CA SER A 136 -0.33 5.40 11.65
C SER A 136 0.22 3.95 11.60
N SER A 137 -0.64 2.96 11.86
CA SER A 137 -0.25 1.54 11.89
C SER A 137 -0.16 0.96 10.48
N ALA A 138 0.90 0.20 10.21
CA ALA A 138 1.08 -0.54 8.96
C ALA A 138 0.57 -2.00 9.05
N MET A 139 -0.18 -2.34 10.10
CA MET A 139 -0.61 -3.72 10.35
C MET A 139 -1.38 -4.32 9.17
N LEU A 140 -2.28 -3.57 8.53
CA LEU A 140 -3.03 -4.10 7.38
C LEU A 140 -2.11 -4.41 6.18
N PHE A 141 -1.12 -3.57 5.91
CA PHE A 141 -0.12 -3.81 4.88
C PHE A 141 0.69 -5.08 5.15
N VAL A 142 1.19 -5.24 6.38
CA VAL A 142 1.96 -6.42 6.80
C VAL A 142 1.10 -7.67 6.74
N SER A 143 -0.12 -7.62 7.32
CA SER A 143 -1.01 -8.78 7.39
C SER A 143 -1.46 -9.25 6.01
N ALA A 144 -1.67 -8.35 5.06
CA ALA A 144 -2.01 -8.71 3.69
C ALA A 144 -0.94 -9.63 3.05
N LYS A 145 0.34 -9.28 3.19
CA LYS A 145 1.43 -10.09 2.64
C LYS A 145 1.66 -11.38 3.42
N VAL A 146 1.59 -11.33 4.75
CA VAL A 146 1.70 -12.52 5.60
C VAL A 146 0.58 -13.51 5.29
N SER A 147 -0.66 -13.06 5.18
CA SER A 147 -1.81 -13.91 4.87
C SER A 147 -1.69 -14.51 3.47
N GLN A 148 -1.43 -13.69 2.45
CA GLN A 148 -1.26 -14.15 1.08
C GLN A 148 -0.27 -15.33 0.99
N LEU A 149 0.95 -15.12 1.48
CA LEU A 149 2.03 -16.08 1.29
C LEU A 149 1.94 -17.28 2.26
N SER A 150 1.30 -17.13 3.42
CA SER A 150 1.12 -18.25 4.35
C SER A 150 0.03 -19.22 3.92
N LEU A 151 -0.97 -18.76 3.18
CA LEU A 151 -2.04 -19.60 2.64
C LEU A 151 -1.59 -20.36 1.38
N LEU A 152 -0.62 -19.83 0.65
CA LEU A 152 -0.09 -20.47 -0.56
C LEU A 152 1.03 -21.47 -0.21
N PRO A 153 1.06 -22.66 -0.86
CA PRO A 153 2.08 -23.68 -0.61
C PRO A 153 3.51 -23.14 -0.78
N GLN A 154 3.72 -22.27 -1.76
CA GLN A 154 5.02 -21.67 -2.08
C GLN A 154 5.59 -20.82 -0.94
N GLY A 155 4.72 -20.20 -0.16
CA GLY A 155 5.12 -19.32 0.94
C GLY A 155 5.21 -20.01 2.30
N ARG A 156 4.81 -21.27 2.42
CA ARG A 156 4.81 -22.02 3.70
C ARG A 156 6.18 -22.21 4.33
N PRO A 157 7.25 -22.50 3.58
CA PRO A 157 8.58 -22.71 4.18
C PRO A 157 9.03 -21.54 5.06
N GLU A 158 8.77 -20.30 4.64
CA GLU A 158 9.18 -19.10 5.37
C GLU A 158 8.07 -18.50 6.26
N ALA A 159 6.89 -19.09 6.33
CA ALA A 159 5.72 -18.46 6.94
C ALA A 159 5.97 -17.91 8.36
N LYS A 160 6.65 -18.71 9.23
CA LYS A 160 6.98 -18.28 10.59
C LYS A 160 7.98 -17.12 10.58
N MET A 161 9.07 -17.27 9.86
CA MET A 161 10.11 -16.24 9.78
C MET A 161 9.60 -14.97 9.13
N ARG A 162 8.77 -15.10 8.10
CA ARG A 162 8.11 -13.97 7.45
C ARG A 162 7.32 -13.14 8.44
N ALA A 163 6.43 -13.77 9.21
CA ALA A 163 5.60 -13.08 10.18
C ALA A 163 6.47 -12.34 11.23
N LEU A 164 7.45 -13.02 11.80
CA LEU A 164 8.34 -12.43 12.81
C LEU A 164 9.15 -11.27 12.23
N ASN A 165 9.82 -11.47 11.10
CA ASN A 165 10.71 -10.48 10.51
C ASN A 165 9.96 -9.24 10.01
N MET A 166 8.80 -9.42 9.37
CA MET A 166 8.00 -8.29 8.87
C MET A 166 7.39 -7.46 10.00
N VAL A 167 6.93 -8.09 11.08
CA VAL A 167 6.43 -7.37 12.26
C VAL A 167 7.57 -6.64 12.96
N GLU A 168 8.71 -7.30 13.19
CA GLU A 168 9.89 -6.65 13.78
C GLU A 168 10.38 -5.46 12.94
N GLN A 169 10.40 -5.62 11.62
CA GLN A 169 10.78 -4.51 10.74
C GLN A 169 9.76 -3.38 10.79
N MET A 170 8.46 -3.68 10.81
CA MET A 170 7.41 -2.67 10.95
C MET A 170 7.60 -1.86 12.24
N ASP A 171 7.91 -2.51 13.35
CA ASP A 171 8.15 -1.83 14.63
C ASP A 171 9.40 -0.92 14.56
N LYS A 172 10.44 -1.35 13.85
CA LYS A 172 11.67 -0.54 13.64
C LYS A 172 11.45 0.70 12.77
N GLU A 173 10.51 0.65 11.84
CA GLU A 173 10.23 1.77 10.92
C GLU A 173 9.44 2.91 11.55
N GLY A 174 9.00 2.76 12.79
CA GLY A 174 8.29 3.82 13.51
C GLY A 174 6.79 3.90 13.19
N PHE A 175 6.20 2.86 12.67
CA PHE A 175 4.74 2.76 12.57
C PHE A 175 4.11 2.54 13.95
N GLY A 176 2.95 3.14 14.16
CA GLY A 176 2.22 2.97 15.42
C GLY A 176 1.56 1.60 15.55
N SER A 177 1.25 1.23 16.80
CA SER A 177 0.59 -0.03 17.10
C SER A 177 -0.89 -0.01 16.68
N CYS A 178 -1.36 -1.15 16.17
CA CYS A 178 -2.77 -1.33 15.86
C CYS A 178 -3.62 -1.42 17.14
N SER A 179 -4.66 -0.62 17.23
CA SER A 179 -5.66 -0.65 18.31
C SER A 179 -7.06 -1.04 17.81
N ALA A 180 -7.13 -1.75 16.69
CA ALA A 180 -8.36 -2.29 16.09
C ALA A 180 -9.46 -1.24 15.85
N ILE A 181 -9.09 -0.01 15.46
CA ILE A 181 -10.05 1.08 15.16
C ILE A 181 -10.82 0.80 13.86
N GLY A 182 -10.22 0.08 12.91
CA GLY A 182 -10.87 -0.30 11.64
C GLY A 182 -10.89 0.78 10.56
N ALA A 183 -10.32 1.97 10.80
CA ALA A 183 -10.29 3.04 9.79
C ALA A 183 -9.64 2.61 8.46
N CYS A 184 -8.64 1.74 8.53
CA CYS A 184 -7.95 1.20 7.35
C CYS A 184 -8.88 0.36 6.45
N GLU A 185 -9.88 -0.31 7.01
CA GLU A 185 -10.85 -1.14 6.27
C GLU A 185 -11.85 -0.29 5.48
N VAL A 186 -12.00 0.98 5.86
CA VAL A 186 -12.88 1.92 5.14
C VAL A 186 -12.21 2.42 3.86
N GLU A 187 -10.89 2.54 3.89
CA GLU A 187 -10.09 3.12 2.81
C GLU A 187 -9.56 2.07 1.82
N CYS A 188 -9.45 0.82 2.24
CA CYS A 188 -8.86 -0.24 1.43
C CYS A 188 -9.87 -1.02 0.56
#